data_e53179febe3ba8bbd5f112ae3ff48691
#
_entry.id   e53179febe3ba8bbd5f112ae3ff48691
#
_cell.length_a   1.000
_cell.length_b   1.000
_cell.length_c   1.000
_cell.angle_alpha   90.00
_cell.angle_beta   90.00
_cell.angle_gamma   90.00
#
_symmetry.space_group_name_H-M   'P 1'
#
loop_
_entity.id
_entity.type
_entity.pdbx_description
1 polymer ?
#
loop_
_entity_poly.entity_id
_entity_poly.type
_entity_poly.pdbx_seq_one_letter_code
_entity_poly.pdbx_strand_id
1 'polypeptide(L)'
;LGIFAMPILAQSTRAIDEVIAIVDTSLITRLELEARTAQIEKQLKANNRPLPSADELKRQVLERLISERIQQQLAKEAGIKVNDRELDRIIINIAGQNKLTVDAFRAKVEKEGTAFNKYREELRKEVQMARLREREVDARIQVSESEIDSFIAAKNKPAANGSREELYLAQIFLGIPAGASDA
;
A
#
# COMPACT_ATOMS: atom_id res chain seq x y z
N LEU A 1 -60.94 30.09 21.43
CA LEU A 1 -60.24 29.83 20.16
C LEU A 1 -58.80 29.42 20.50
N GLY A 2 -58.52 28.10 20.57
CA GLY A 2 -57.16 27.58 20.90
C GLY A 2 -56.37 27.35 19.61
N ILE A 3 -55.24 27.98 19.50
CA ILE A 3 -54.29 27.79 18.41
C ILE A 3 -53.39 26.60 18.79
N PHE A 4 -53.58 25.47 18.13
CA PHE A 4 -52.69 24.32 18.22
C PHE A 4 -51.43 24.60 17.37
N ALA A 5 -50.32 24.86 18.00
CA ALA A 5 -49.03 24.93 17.33
C ALA A 5 -48.55 23.48 17.06
N MET A 6 -48.54 23.06 15.78
CA MET A 6 -47.91 21.83 15.36
C MET A 6 -46.38 21.96 15.43
N PRO A 7 -45.66 20.99 16.03
CA PRO A 7 -44.21 21.00 15.97
C PRO A 7 -43.74 20.71 14.53
N ILE A 8 -43.00 21.64 13.93
CA ILE A 8 -42.27 21.42 12.70
C ILE A 8 -41.19 20.40 12.98
N LEU A 9 -41.38 19.17 12.50
CA LEU A 9 -40.32 18.17 12.47
C LEU A 9 -39.19 18.68 11.56
N ALA A 10 -38.12 19.13 12.16
CA ALA A 10 -36.90 19.47 11.43
C ALA A 10 -36.43 18.21 10.71
N GLN A 11 -36.58 18.17 9.40
CA GLN A 11 -35.98 17.14 8.55
C GLN A 11 -34.46 17.27 8.71
N SER A 12 -33.84 16.22 9.27
CA SER A 12 -32.38 16.11 9.29
C SER A 12 -31.90 16.12 7.83
N THR A 13 -31.34 17.23 7.39
CA THR A 13 -30.62 17.32 6.13
C THR A 13 -29.51 16.27 6.16
N ARG A 14 -29.70 15.18 5.42
CA ARG A 14 -28.59 14.26 5.13
C ARG A 14 -27.52 15.11 4.45
N ALA A 15 -26.42 15.33 5.13
CA ALA A 15 -25.27 15.97 4.53
C ALA A 15 -24.90 15.16 3.29
N ILE A 16 -24.98 15.80 2.12
CA ILE A 16 -24.51 15.22 0.86
C ILE A 16 -23.01 15.03 1.06
N ASP A 17 -22.52 13.81 0.83
CA ASP A 17 -21.09 13.51 0.98
C ASP A 17 -20.28 14.36 -0.02
N GLU A 18 -19.30 15.07 0.48
CA GLU A 18 -18.48 15.97 -0.33
C GLU A 18 -17.39 15.21 -1.07
N VAL A 19 -17.25 15.48 -2.38
CA VAL A 19 -16.15 14.96 -3.18
C VAL A 19 -14.88 15.76 -2.88
N ILE A 20 -13.85 15.09 -2.38
CA ILE A 20 -12.56 15.70 -2.04
C ILE A 20 -11.58 15.58 -3.21
N ALA A 21 -11.59 14.45 -3.92
CA ALA A 21 -10.72 14.24 -5.07
C ALA A 21 -11.42 13.41 -6.14
N ILE A 22 -11.01 13.62 -7.38
CA ILE A 22 -11.44 12.86 -8.56
C ILE A 22 -10.18 12.26 -9.18
N VAL A 23 -10.20 10.93 -9.34
CA VAL A 23 -9.11 10.18 -9.96
C VAL A 23 -9.70 9.47 -11.17
N ASP A 24 -9.46 10.01 -12.34
CA ASP A 24 -10.11 9.61 -13.58
C ASP A 24 -11.65 9.57 -13.43
N THR A 25 -12.26 8.40 -13.41
CA THR A 25 -13.70 8.19 -13.24
C THR A 25 -14.12 7.87 -11.81
N SER A 26 -13.16 7.78 -10.87
CA SER A 26 -13.39 7.40 -9.48
C SER A 26 -13.39 8.61 -8.56
N LEU A 27 -14.35 8.65 -7.64
CA LEU A 27 -14.48 9.72 -6.65
C LEU A 27 -13.89 9.26 -5.30
N ILE A 28 -13.26 10.19 -4.61
CA ILE A 28 -12.88 10.04 -3.20
C ILE A 28 -13.71 11.05 -2.42
N THR A 29 -14.48 10.56 -1.46
CA THR A 29 -15.39 11.40 -0.68
C THR A 29 -14.83 11.72 0.69
N ARG A 30 -15.40 12.73 1.35
CA ARG A 30 -15.04 13.10 2.72
C ARG A 30 -15.28 11.95 3.68
N LEU A 31 -16.41 11.27 3.60
CA LEU A 31 -16.74 10.13 4.47
C LEU A 31 -15.75 8.98 4.29
N GLU A 32 -15.32 8.72 3.06
CA GLU A 32 -14.29 7.70 2.80
C GLU A 32 -12.95 8.08 3.45
N LEU A 33 -12.52 9.33 3.29
CA LEU A 33 -11.28 9.83 3.88
C LEU A 33 -11.32 9.77 5.41
N GLU A 34 -12.41 10.24 6.02
CA GLU A 34 -12.59 10.23 7.47
C GLU A 34 -12.61 8.81 8.04
N ALA A 35 -13.35 7.89 7.41
CA ALA A 35 -13.42 6.49 7.81
C ALA A 35 -12.03 5.82 7.74
N ARG A 36 -11.28 6.08 6.67
CA ARG A 36 -9.93 5.51 6.47
C ARG A 36 -8.94 6.11 7.48
N THR A 37 -9.01 7.41 7.73
CA THR A 37 -8.19 8.11 8.72
C THR A 37 -8.42 7.54 10.11
N ALA A 38 -9.67 7.38 10.54
CA ALA A 38 -10.03 6.81 11.84
C ALA A 38 -9.53 5.37 11.99
N GLN A 39 -9.61 4.56 10.92
CA GLN A 39 -9.09 3.19 10.92
C GLN A 39 -7.56 3.17 11.14
N ILE A 40 -6.81 4.01 10.42
CA ILE A 40 -5.35 4.10 10.54
C ILE A 40 -4.95 4.61 11.92
N GLU A 41 -5.64 5.64 12.42
CA GLU A 41 -5.41 6.16 13.77
C GLU A 41 -5.58 5.08 14.84
N LYS A 42 -6.65 4.27 14.73
CA LYS A 42 -6.89 3.13 15.64
C LYS A 42 -5.75 2.10 15.56
N GLN A 43 -5.26 1.79 14.35
CA GLN A 43 -4.16 0.85 14.16
C GLN A 43 -2.85 1.37 14.74
N LEU A 44 -2.53 2.66 14.54
CA LEU A 44 -1.33 3.28 15.11
C LEU A 44 -1.36 3.25 16.64
N LYS A 45 -2.51 3.60 17.25
CA LYS A 45 -2.72 3.51 18.71
C LYS A 45 -2.56 2.09 19.23
N ALA A 46 -3.16 1.10 18.56
CA ALA A 46 -3.06 -0.30 18.95
C ALA A 46 -1.62 -0.86 18.89
N ASN A 47 -0.80 -0.33 17.98
CA ASN A 47 0.60 -0.73 17.81
C ASN A 47 1.59 0.18 18.58
N ASN A 48 1.09 1.05 19.49
CA ASN A 48 1.90 2.02 20.24
C ASN A 48 2.84 2.86 19.34
N ARG A 49 2.39 3.21 18.13
CA ARG A 49 3.14 4.07 17.22
C ARG A 49 2.76 5.53 17.43
N PRO A 50 3.71 6.48 17.30
CA PRO A 50 3.41 7.91 17.41
C PRO A 50 2.40 8.31 16.33
N LEU A 51 1.42 9.15 16.72
CA LEU A 51 0.44 9.71 15.81
C LEU A 51 1.01 11.01 15.21
N PRO A 52 0.98 11.16 13.87
CA PRO A 52 1.18 12.45 13.23
C PRO A 52 0.11 13.47 13.64
N SER A 53 0.28 14.73 13.27
CA SER A 53 -0.80 15.71 13.42
C SER A 53 -2.03 15.28 12.60
N ALA A 54 -3.22 15.73 13.02
CA ALA A 54 -4.47 15.33 12.35
C ALA A 54 -4.48 15.71 10.86
N ASP A 55 -3.95 16.88 10.50
CA ASP A 55 -3.88 17.34 9.12
C ASP A 55 -2.85 16.56 8.30
N GLU A 56 -1.70 16.26 8.88
CA GLU A 56 -0.68 15.45 8.24
C GLU A 56 -1.18 14.02 7.98
N LEU A 57 -1.86 13.41 8.96
CA LEU A 57 -2.45 12.09 8.82
C LEU A 57 -3.50 12.09 7.70
N LYS A 58 -4.40 13.07 7.67
CA LYS A 58 -5.41 13.20 6.60
C LYS A 58 -4.77 13.34 5.22
N ARG A 59 -3.73 14.16 5.11
CA ARG A 59 -3.00 14.35 3.85
C ARG A 59 -2.37 13.04 3.37
N GLN A 60 -1.67 12.33 4.24
CA GLN A 60 -1.05 11.04 3.91
C GLN A 60 -2.09 9.98 3.52
N VAL A 61 -3.23 9.95 4.21
CA VAL A 61 -4.33 9.03 3.89
C VAL A 61 -4.93 9.36 2.54
N LEU A 62 -5.13 10.65 2.22
CA LEU A 62 -5.65 11.08 0.93
C LEU A 62 -4.70 10.70 -0.23
N GLU A 63 -3.41 10.97 -0.09
CA GLU A 63 -2.39 10.58 -1.07
C GLU A 63 -2.39 9.07 -1.31
N ARG A 64 -2.54 8.29 -0.23
CA ARG A 64 -2.64 6.84 -0.33
C ARG A 64 -3.92 6.40 -1.06
N LEU A 65 -5.07 6.99 -0.74
CA LEU A 65 -6.33 6.70 -1.43
C LEU A 65 -6.26 7.01 -2.93
N ILE A 66 -5.64 8.14 -3.29
CA ILE A 66 -5.39 8.51 -4.69
C ILE A 66 -4.52 7.44 -5.37
N SER A 67 -3.40 7.06 -4.76
CA SER A 67 -2.51 6.03 -5.29
C SER A 67 -3.22 4.67 -5.45
N GLU A 68 -4.03 4.28 -4.47
CA GLU A 68 -4.84 3.05 -4.53
C GLU A 68 -5.86 3.10 -5.69
N ARG A 69 -6.48 4.27 -5.96
CA ARG A 69 -7.41 4.44 -7.10
C ARG A 69 -6.69 4.32 -8.45
N ILE A 70 -5.53 4.96 -8.59
CA ILE A 70 -4.70 4.87 -9.81
C ILE A 70 -4.33 3.41 -10.08
N GLN A 71 -3.84 2.69 -9.07
CA GLN A 71 -3.46 1.29 -9.21
C GLN A 71 -4.66 0.41 -9.57
N GLN A 72 -5.83 0.62 -8.96
CA GLN A 72 -7.05 -0.10 -9.30
C GLN A 72 -7.46 0.14 -10.75
N GLN A 73 -7.33 1.36 -11.23
CA GLN A 73 -7.60 1.71 -12.62
C GLN A 73 -6.62 1.00 -13.57
N LEU A 74 -5.33 1.06 -13.29
CA LEU A 74 -4.30 0.36 -14.07
C LEU A 74 -4.54 -1.15 -14.11
N ALA A 75 -4.90 -1.76 -12.99
CA ALA A 75 -5.24 -3.18 -12.95
C ALA A 75 -6.44 -3.51 -13.83
N LYS A 76 -7.46 -2.65 -13.84
CA LYS A 76 -8.64 -2.79 -14.68
C LYS A 76 -8.30 -2.67 -16.17
N GLU A 77 -7.51 -1.66 -16.56
CA GLU A 77 -7.04 -1.44 -17.94
C GLU A 77 -6.15 -2.58 -18.41
N ALA A 78 -5.27 -3.09 -17.54
CA ALA A 78 -4.45 -4.26 -17.80
C ALA A 78 -5.25 -5.58 -17.89
N GLY A 79 -6.58 -5.54 -17.68
CA GLY A 79 -7.45 -6.71 -17.70
C GLY A 79 -7.23 -7.69 -16.55
N ILE A 80 -6.61 -7.25 -15.46
CA ILE A 80 -6.33 -8.10 -14.30
C ILE A 80 -7.62 -8.32 -13.52
N LYS A 81 -8.12 -9.55 -13.56
CA LYS A 81 -9.35 -9.98 -12.90
C LYS A 81 -9.05 -11.12 -11.93
N VAL A 82 -9.75 -11.12 -10.81
CA VAL A 82 -9.76 -12.21 -9.82
C VAL A 82 -11.20 -12.70 -9.72
N ASN A 83 -11.46 -13.91 -10.19
CA ASN A 83 -12.80 -14.50 -10.14
C ASN A 83 -13.09 -15.13 -8.76
N ASP A 84 -14.36 -15.41 -8.47
CA ASP A 84 -14.78 -15.92 -7.16
C ASP A 84 -14.16 -17.28 -6.83
N ARG A 85 -14.05 -18.19 -7.80
CA ARG A 85 -13.44 -19.51 -7.57
C ARG A 85 -11.97 -19.42 -7.19
N GLU A 86 -11.27 -18.46 -7.75
CA GLU A 86 -9.89 -18.21 -7.44
C GLU A 86 -9.74 -17.58 -6.04
N LEU A 87 -10.60 -16.61 -5.74
CA LEU A 87 -10.65 -15.99 -4.42
C LEU A 87 -10.95 -17.02 -3.32
N ASP A 88 -11.87 -17.96 -3.59
CA ASP A 88 -12.19 -19.05 -2.66
C ASP A 88 -10.98 -19.96 -2.40
N ARG A 89 -10.19 -20.29 -3.44
CA ARG A 89 -8.94 -21.05 -3.27
C ARG A 89 -7.92 -20.30 -2.41
N ILE A 90 -7.80 -19.00 -2.62
CA ILE A 90 -6.90 -18.16 -1.81
C ILE A 90 -7.35 -18.15 -0.35
N ILE A 91 -8.65 -18.02 -0.09
CA ILE A 91 -9.20 -18.06 1.26
C ILE A 91 -8.97 -19.42 1.93
N ILE A 92 -9.15 -20.52 1.20
CA ILE A 92 -8.84 -21.88 1.68
C ILE A 92 -7.37 -21.97 2.11
N ASN A 93 -6.46 -21.46 1.28
CA ASN A 93 -5.02 -21.47 1.58
C ASN A 93 -4.69 -20.61 2.82
N ILE A 94 -5.28 -19.41 2.93
CA ILE A 94 -5.08 -18.53 4.09
C ILE A 94 -5.61 -19.21 5.37
N ALA A 95 -6.81 -19.80 5.32
CA ALA A 95 -7.36 -20.54 6.44
C ALA A 95 -6.44 -21.70 6.84
N GLY A 96 -5.96 -22.48 5.87
CA GLY A 96 -5.03 -23.60 6.10
C GLY A 96 -3.71 -23.16 6.74
N GLN A 97 -3.11 -22.05 6.28
CA GLN A 97 -1.90 -21.46 6.89
C GLN A 97 -2.14 -21.06 8.37
N ASN A 98 -3.36 -20.63 8.68
CA ASN A 98 -3.77 -20.32 10.05
C ASN A 98 -4.24 -21.56 10.84
N LYS A 99 -4.16 -22.76 10.26
CA LYS A 99 -4.64 -24.03 10.86
C LYS A 99 -6.13 -23.99 11.19
N LEU A 100 -6.92 -23.29 10.38
CA LEU A 100 -8.36 -23.14 10.52
C LEU A 100 -9.10 -23.75 9.32
N THR A 101 -10.34 -24.20 9.55
CA THR A 101 -11.29 -24.42 8.46
C THR A 101 -11.77 -23.08 7.93
N VAL A 102 -12.34 -23.04 6.71
CA VAL A 102 -12.88 -21.81 6.14
C VAL A 102 -13.96 -21.20 7.02
N ASP A 103 -14.84 -22.03 7.60
CA ASP A 103 -15.90 -21.56 8.49
C ASP A 103 -15.34 -20.96 9.79
N ALA A 104 -14.33 -21.59 10.38
CA ALA A 104 -13.66 -21.06 11.58
C ALA A 104 -12.91 -19.76 11.27
N PHE A 105 -12.29 -19.67 10.10
CA PHE A 105 -11.65 -18.46 9.62
C PHE A 105 -12.64 -17.31 9.41
N ARG A 106 -13.79 -17.61 8.77
CA ARG A 106 -14.89 -16.66 8.62
C ARG A 106 -15.38 -16.13 9.96
N ALA A 107 -15.67 -17.02 10.91
CA ALA A 107 -16.12 -16.63 12.24
C ALA A 107 -15.08 -15.76 12.98
N LYS A 108 -13.79 -16.03 12.78
CA LYS A 108 -12.69 -15.22 13.33
C LYS A 108 -12.70 -13.79 12.76
N VAL A 109 -12.79 -13.65 11.44
CA VAL A 109 -12.84 -12.33 10.75
C VAL A 109 -14.06 -11.52 11.21
N GLU A 110 -15.23 -12.18 11.33
CA GLU A 110 -16.46 -11.53 11.79
C GLU A 110 -16.37 -11.12 13.28
N LYS A 111 -15.73 -11.93 14.12
CA LYS A 111 -15.46 -11.60 15.53
C LYS A 111 -14.50 -10.41 15.68
N GLU A 112 -13.57 -10.23 14.75
CA GLU A 112 -12.66 -9.08 14.70
C GLU A 112 -13.36 -7.80 14.19
N GLY A 113 -14.65 -7.87 13.87
CA GLY A 113 -15.50 -6.72 13.51
C GLY A 113 -15.55 -6.41 12.01
N THR A 114 -15.04 -7.31 11.17
CA THR A 114 -15.09 -7.13 9.70
C THR A 114 -16.10 -8.12 9.10
N ALA A 115 -17.09 -7.60 8.36
CA ALA A 115 -18.00 -8.48 7.61
C ALA A 115 -17.21 -9.31 6.59
N PHE A 116 -17.44 -10.61 6.52
CA PHE A 116 -16.66 -11.52 5.66
C PHE A 116 -16.69 -11.15 4.18
N ASN A 117 -17.83 -10.64 3.68
CA ASN A 117 -17.91 -10.17 2.31
C ASN A 117 -16.99 -8.95 2.06
N LYS A 118 -16.89 -8.04 3.03
CA LYS A 118 -15.96 -6.91 2.94
C LYS A 118 -14.50 -7.39 2.91
N TYR A 119 -14.15 -8.34 3.77
CA TYR A 119 -12.85 -8.99 3.76
C TYR A 119 -12.52 -9.62 2.39
N ARG A 120 -13.50 -10.34 1.78
CA ARG A 120 -13.34 -10.92 0.44
C ARG A 120 -13.03 -9.88 -0.62
N GLU A 121 -13.73 -8.73 -0.61
CA GLU A 121 -13.48 -7.65 -1.57
C GLU A 121 -12.13 -6.97 -1.35
N GLU A 122 -11.71 -6.79 -0.11
CA GLU A 122 -10.39 -6.26 0.21
C GLU A 122 -9.28 -7.22 -0.27
N LEU A 123 -9.42 -8.52 0.00
CA LEU A 123 -8.49 -9.55 -0.48
C LEU A 123 -8.44 -9.60 -2.01
N ARG A 124 -9.59 -9.46 -2.70
CA ARG A 124 -9.63 -9.39 -4.17
C ARG A 124 -8.77 -8.24 -4.69
N LYS A 125 -8.90 -7.07 -4.08
CA LYS A 125 -8.09 -5.89 -4.44
C LYS A 125 -6.60 -6.13 -4.19
N GLU A 126 -6.25 -6.72 -3.05
CA GLU A 126 -4.86 -7.06 -2.74
C GLU A 126 -4.24 -8.00 -3.77
N VAL A 127 -4.97 -9.04 -4.17
CA VAL A 127 -4.51 -9.98 -5.21
C VAL A 127 -4.37 -9.29 -6.57
N GLN A 128 -5.30 -8.41 -6.92
CA GLN A 128 -5.19 -7.61 -8.16
C GLN A 128 -3.94 -6.71 -8.13
N MET A 129 -3.66 -6.07 -7.01
CA MET A 129 -2.48 -5.21 -6.85
C MET A 129 -1.17 -6.01 -6.89
N ALA A 130 -1.15 -7.19 -6.27
CA ALA A 130 0.01 -8.08 -6.34
C ALA A 130 0.32 -8.49 -7.79
N ARG A 131 -0.70 -8.85 -8.57
CA ARG A 131 -0.55 -9.20 -9.99
C ARG A 131 -0.15 -8.01 -10.86
N LEU A 132 -0.68 -6.84 -10.58
CA LEU A 132 -0.27 -5.62 -11.28
C LEU A 132 1.22 -5.38 -11.07
N ARG A 133 1.69 -5.48 -9.84
CA ARG A 133 3.10 -5.30 -9.51
C ARG A 133 3.97 -6.36 -10.18
N GLU A 134 3.59 -7.63 -10.09
CA GLU A 134 4.30 -8.73 -10.75
C GLU A 134 4.46 -8.47 -12.26
N ARG A 135 3.37 -8.03 -12.92
CA ARG A 135 3.38 -7.75 -14.35
C ARG A 135 4.15 -6.49 -14.74
N GLU A 136 3.95 -5.39 -14.01
CA GLU A 136 4.45 -4.07 -14.42
C GLU A 136 5.83 -3.74 -13.83
N VAL A 137 6.21 -4.39 -12.75
CA VAL A 137 7.48 -4.14 -12.05
C VAL A 137 8.37 -5.37 -12.10
N ASP A 138 7.94 -6.47 -11.47
CA ASP A 138 8.80 -7.63 -11.26
C ASP A 138 9.23 -8.30 -12.56
N ALA A 139 8.32 -8.39 -13.54
CA ALA A 139 8.63 -8.93 -14.87
C ALA A 139 9.62 -8.09 -15.69
N ARG A 140 9.82 -6.83 -15.31
CA ARG A 140 10.78 -5.90 -15.96
C ARG A 140 12.13 -5.84 -15.25
N ILE A 141 12.23 -6.40 -14.05
CA ILE A 141 13.48 -6.46 -13.29
C ILE A 141 14.33 -7.57 -13.90
N GLN A 142 15.48 -7.18 -14.45
CA GLN A 142 16.50 -8.11 -14.91
C GLN A 142 17.69 -7.99 -13.96
N VAL A 143 17.99 -9.07 -13.26
CA VAL A 143 19.15 -9.15 -12.39
C VAL A 143 20.26 -9.84 -13.16
N SER A 144 21.41 -9.18 -13.35
CA SER A 144 22.57 -9.77 -14.00
C SER A 144 23.30 -10.74 -13.08
N GLU A 145 24.00 -11.73 -13.67
CA GLU A 145 24.82 -12.65 -12.86
C GLU A 145 25.87 -11.93 -12.01
N SER A 146 26.45 -10.84 -12.53
CA SER A 146 27.42 -10.05 -11.78
C SER A 146 26.81 -9.36 -10.55
N GLU A 147 25.52 -8.97 -10.59
CA GLU A 147 24.82 -8.42 -9.42
C GLU A 147 24.54 -9.52 -8.39
N ILE A 148 24.19 -10.73 -8.85
CA ILE A 148 24.01 -11.90 -7.99
C ILE A 148 25.32 -12.24 -7.28
N ASP A 149 26.42 -12.33 -8.04
CA ASP A 149 27.74 -12.65 -7.48
C ASP A 149 28.19 -11.58 -6.48
N SER A 150 27.98 -10.31 -6.80
CA SER A 150 28.28 -9.18 -5.91
C SER A 150 27.47 -9.25 -4.60
N PHE A 151 26.19 -9.58 -4.70
CA PHE A 151 25.32 -9.74 -3.54
C PHE A 151 25.74 -10.93 -2.68
N ILE A 152 26.06 -12.08 -3.29
CA ILE A 152 26.55 -13.28 -2.59
C ILE A 152 27.87 -12.98 -1.90
N ALA A 153 28.82 -12.32 -2.58
CA ALA A 153 30.09 -11.92 -2.01
C ALA A 153 29.94 -10.98 -0.82
N ALA A 154 29.03 -10.00 -0.93
CA ALA A 154 28.71 -9.08 0.17
C ALA A 154 28.08 -9.79 1.38
N LYS A 155 27.20 -10.78 1.12
CA LYS A 155 26.52 -11.52 2.18
C LYS A 155 27.40 -12.58 2.85
N ASN A 156 28.36 -13.15 2.12
CA ASN A 156 29.32 -14.14 2.61
C ASN A 156 30.57 -13.52 3.22
N LYS A 157 30.72 -12.20 3.18
CA LYS A 157 31.75 -11.55 3.99
C LYS A 157 31.45 -11.85 5.46
N PRO A 158 32.32 -12.54 6.19
CA PRO A 158 32.16 -12.71 7.62
C PRO A 158 32.05 -11.31 8.21
N ALA A 159 31.07 -11.09 9.11
CA ALA A 159 30.98 -9.84 9.83
C ALA A 159 32.35 -9.56 10.47
N ALA A 160 33.12 -8.71 9.83
CA ALA A 160 34.46 -8.40 10.30
C ALA A 160 34.27 -7.65 11.63
N ASN A 161 34.57 -8.35 12.71
CA ASN A 161 34.75 -7.72 14.00
C ASN A 161 35.72 -6.53 13.82
N GLY A 162 35.15 -5.33 13.70
CA GLY A 162 35.84 -4.08 13.98
C GLY A 162 37.08 -3.72 13.15
N SER A 163 37.41 -4.43 12.07
CA SER A 163 38.51 -4.00 11.19
C SER A 163 38.02 -2.94 10.25
N ARG A 164 38.43 -1.70 10.45
CA ARG A 164 38.36 -0.64 9.48
C ARG A 164 39.04 -1.11 8.20
N GLU A 165 38.30 -1.25 7.11
CA GLU A 165 38.86 -1.46 5.78
C GLU A 165 39.52 -0.15 5.37
N GLU A 166 40.86 -0.06 5.43
CA GLU A 166 41.59 1.08 4.93
C GLU A 166 41.74 0.93 3.43
N LEU A 167 41.01 1.80 2.71
CA LEU A 167 41.12 1.93 1.25
C LEU A 167 42.32 2.83 0.92
N TYR A 168 43.40 2.25 0.39
CA TYR A 168 44.52 3.00 -0.15
C TYR A 168 44.18 3.49 -1.55
N LEU A 169 43.88 4.80 -1.69
CA LEU A 169 43.65 5.46 -2.98
C LEU A 169 44.96 6.08 -3.46
N ALA A 170 45.49 5.59 -4.57
CA ALA A 170 46.63 6.20 -5.25
C ALA A 170 46.13 6.97 -6.50
N GLN A 171 46.43 8.24 -6.59
CA GLN A 171 46.14 9.06 -7.74
C GLN A 171 47.44 9.40 -8.48
N ILE A 172 47.52 9.02 -9.74
CA ILE A 172 48.66 9.35 -10.60
C ILE A 172 48.32 10.64 -11.40
N PHE A 173 49.00 11.71 -11.12
CA PHE A 173 48.91 12.92 -11.93
C PHE A 173 49.95 12.88 -13.07
N LEU A 174 49.52 12.78 -14.29
CA LEU A 174 50.36 12.98 -15.47
C LEU A 174 50.24 14.48 -15.89
N GLY A 175 51.26 15.25 -15.51
CA GLY A 175 51.38 16.63 -15.98
C GLY A 175 51.73 16.63 -17.46
N ILE A 176 50.85 17.17 -18.31
CA ILE A 176 51.14 17.45 -19.72
C ILE A 176 51.86 18.81 -19.75
N PRO A 177 53.14 18.88 -20.20
CA PRO A 177 53.82 20.15 -20.30
C PRO A 177 53.09 21.08 -21.26
N ALA A 178 52.99 22.37 -20.91
CA ALA A 178 52.36 23.37 -21.71
C ALA A 178 53.18 23.53 -23.03
N GLY A 179 52.64 23.02 -24.14
CA GLY A 179 53.30 23.05 -25.44
C GLY A 179 53.28 21.74 -26.23
N ALA A 180 52.71 20.65 -25.72
CA ALA A 180 52.45 19.47 -26.52
C ALA A 180 51.23 19.71 -27.41
N SER A 181 51.45 20.18 -28.62
CA SER A 181 50.44 20.26 -29.67
C SER A 181 50.25 18.87 -30.29
N ASP A 182 49.04 18.55 -30.64
CA ASP A 182 48.65 17.35 -31.39
C ASP A 182 49.49 17.20 -32.66
N ALA A 183 50.22 16.10 -32.77
CA ALA A 183 50.82 15.62 -33.99
C ALA A 183 50.13 14.31 -34.41
#